data_a73d5b1754d18393eaf1ed5bcce444b7
#
_entry.id   a73d5b1754d18393eaf1ed5bcce444b7
#
_cell.length_a   1.000
_cell.length_b   1.000
_cell.length_c   1.000
_cell.angle_alpha   90.00
_cell.angle_beta   90.00
_cell.angle_gamma   90.00
#
_symmetry.space_group_name_H-M   'P 1'
#
loop_
_entity.id
_entity.type
_entity.pdbx_description
1 polymer ?
#
loop_
_entity_poly.entity_id
_entity_poly.type
_entity_poly.pdbx_seq_one_letter_code
_entity_poly.pdbx_strand_id
1 'polypeptide(L)'
;MPIKAIPEGFHSLTPYLFAEGAARLIDFISAAFEGEVMFQQKRPDGAVMHATIRIGDSMLMLADPTPEFGAMPTSIYLYVPDCDAVYQRALASGGVSVFPMMTLPSGERYGGVKDPCDNIWWVATHAEDVPPDEQERRWKEFKMPEVKAQPKF
;
A
#
# COMPACT_ATOMS: atom_id res chain seq x y z
N MET A 1 30.49 15.42 -9.47
CA MET A 1 29.51 14.36 -9.78
C MET A 1 28.22 15.01 -10.23
N PRO A 2 27.70 14.66 -11.40
CA PRO A 2 26.39 15.18 -11.81
C PRO A 2 25.30 14.69 -10.85
N ILE A 3 24.36 15.59 -10.55
CA ILE A 3 23.21 15.27 -9.71
C ILE A 3 22.22 14.45 -10.54
N LYS A 4 21.78 13.31 -10.01
CA LYS A 4 20.72 12.53 -10.63
C LYS A 4 19.36 13.22 -10.41
N ALA A 5 18.61 13.43 -11.47
CA ALA A 5 17.27 14.03 -11.39
C ALA A 5 16.27 13.17 -10.59
N ILE A 6 16.42 11.85 -10.67
CA ILE A 6 15.69 10.90 -9.85
C ILE A 6 16.69 10.36 -8.81
N PRO A 7 16.43 10.58 -7.51
CA PRO A 7 17.33 10.08 -6.47
C PRO A 7 17.45 8.56 -6.50
N GLU A 8 18.57 8.06 -6.02
CA GLU A 8 18.80 6.61 -5.98
C GLU A 8 17.74 5.90 -5.10
N GLY A 9 17.24 4.79 -5.60
CA GLY A 9 16.17 4.03 -4.97
C GLY A 9 14.76 4.53 -5.26
N PHE A 10 14.62 5.71 -5.88
CA PHE A 10 13.33 6.25 -6.29
C PHE A 10 13.02 5.93 -7.75
N HIS A 11 11.74 5.93 -8.06
CA HIS A 11 11.21 5.87 -9.41
C HIS A 11 10.52 7.19 -9.78
N SER A 12 10.20 7.37 -11.05
CA SER A 12 9.49 8.59 -11.51
C SER A 12 8.18 8.81 -10.76
N LEU A 13 7.44 7.73 -10.50
CA LEU A 13 6.22 7.76 -9.68
C LEU A 13 6.60 7.39 -8.25
N THR A 14 6.34 8.33 -7.35
CA THR A 14 6.56 8.13 -5.91
C THR A 14 5.27 8.50 -5.16
N PRO A 15 4.62 7.54 -4.50
CA PRO A 15 3.44 7.87 -3.69
C PRO A 15 3.83 8.84 -2.57
N TYR A 16 2.96 9.83 -2.34
CA TYR A 16 3.10 10.77 -1.24
C TYR A 16 1.78 10.83 -0.47
N LEU A 17 1.76 10.26 0.73
CA LEU A 17 0.57 10.08 1.54
C LEU A 17 0.47 11.19 2.60
N PHE A 18 -0.69 11.85 2.66
CA PHE A 18 -1.04 12.77 3.74
C PHE A 18 -1.98 12.02 4.69
N ALA A 19 -1.46 11.67 5.86
CA ALA A 19 -2.15 10.80 6.80
C ALA A 19 -2.16 11.42 8.19
N GLU A 20 -3.34 11.62 8.75
CA GLU A 20 -3.48 12.06 10.13
C GLU A 20 -3.01 10.94 11.08
N GLY A 21 -2.01 11.26 11.89
CA GLY A 21 -1.31 10.26 12.67
C GLY A 21 -0.26 9.48 11.85
N ALA A 22 0.52 10.19 11.03
CA ALA A 22 1.54 9.60 10.17
C ALA A 22 2.50 8.68 10.92
N ALA A 23 2.81 8.94 12.19
CA ALA A 23 3.64 8.05 13.01
C ALA A 23 3.03 6.65 13.14
N ARG A 24 1.71 6.53 13.30
CA ARG A 24 1.01 5.23 13.33
C ARG A 24 1.09 4.51 11.98
N LEU A 25 1.01 5.27 10.90
CA LEU A 25 1.16 4.71 9.56
C LEU A 25 2.57 4.17 9.32
N ILE A 26 3.59 4.88 9.79
CA ILE A 26 4.98 4.40 9.74
C ILE A 26 5.13 3.08 10.50
N ASP A 27 4.61 2.99 11.72
CA ASP A 27 4.66 1.77 12.53
C ASP A 27 3.92 0.62 11.84
N PHE A 28 2.75 0.88 11.27
CA PHE A 28 1.99 -0.11 10.53
C PHE A 28 2.76 -0.63 9.31
N ILE A 29 3.29 0.26 8.48
CA ILE A 29 4.06 -0.10 7.27
C ILE A 29 5.31 -0.91 7.65
N SER A 30 6.00 -0.51 8.71
CA SER A 30 7.19 -1.22 9.19
C SER A 30 6.84 -2.63 9.66
N ALA A 31 5.77 -2.78 10.44
CA ALA A 31 5.35 -4.07 10.98
C ALA A 31 4.71 -4.99 9.93
N ALA A 32 3.84 -4.45 9.07
CA ALA A 32 3.08 -5.23 8.11
C ALA A 32 3.88 -5.57 6.85
N PHE A 33 4.65 -4.62 6.34
CA PHE A 33 5.30 -4.70 5.03
C PHE A 33 6.83 -4.68 5.09
N GLU A 34 7.40 -4.81 6.28
CA GLU A 34 8.84 -4.75 6.50
C GLU A 34 9.45 -3.45 5.96
N GLY A 35 8.69 -2.35 6.05
CA GLY A 35 9.12 -1.04 5.61
C GLY A 35 10.31 -0.53 6.42
N GLU A 36 11.26 0.05 5.72
CA GLU A 36 12.46 0.65 6.32
C GLU A 36 12.39 2.17 6.23
N VAL A 37 12.46 2.83 7.39
CA VAL A 37 12.48 4.30 7.44
C VAL A 37 13.83 4.79 6.96
N MET A 38 13.85 5.43 5.79
CA MET A 38 15.06 5.98 5.18
C MET A 38 15.35 7.39 5.65
N PHE A 39 14.30 8.15 5.94
CA PHE A 39 14.39 9.52 6.43
C PHE A 39 13.11 9.86 7.21
N GLN A 40 13.27 10.65 8.27
CA GLN A 40 12.13 11.17 9.02
C GLN A 40 12.49 12.50 9.65
N GLN A 41 11.62 13.49 9.47
CA GLN A 41 11.72 14.80 10.12
C GLN A 41 10.40 15.13 10.81
N LYS A 42 10.48 15.62 12.04
CA LYS A 42 9.31 16.02 12.84
C LYS A 42 9.18 17.53 12.88
N ARG A 43 7.94 18.00 13.04
CA ARG A 43 7.64 19.37 13.40
C ARG A 43 7.91 19.60 14.90
N PRO A 44 7.98 20.87 15.36
CA PRO A 44 8.13 21.15 16.79
C PRO A 44 7.03 20.55 17.68
N ASP A 45 5.82 20.37 17.14
CA ASP A 45 4.68 19.75 17.84
C ASP A 45 4.73 18.23 17.89
N GLY A 46 5.76 17.61 17.29
CA GLY A 46 5.94 16.16 17.22
C GLY A 46 5.29 15.47 16.04
N ALA A 47 4.49 16.18 15.24
CA ALA A 47 3.92 15.63 14.00
C ALA A 47 5.02 15.34 12.99
N VAL A 48 4.78 14.37 12.10
CA VAL A 48 5.71 14.03 11.03
C VAL A 48 5.63 15.09 9.94
N MET A 49 6.69 15.87 9.78
CA MET A 49 6.79 16.84 8.69
C MET A 49 7.02 16.17 7.36
N HIS A 50 7.88 15.17 7.34
CA HIS A 50 8.19 14.35 6.17
C HIS A 50 8.85 13.04 6.60
N ALA A 51 8.46 11.96 5.96
CA ALA A 51 9.17 10.69 6.07
C ALA A 51 9.27 10.02 4.71
N THR A 52 10.34 9.27 4.50
CA THR A 52 10.53 8.40 3.35
C THR A 52 10.73 6.98 3.84
N ILE A 53 9.97 6.05 3.29
CA ILE A 53 10.02 4.63 3.66
C ILE A 53 10.27 3.81 2.41
N ARG A 54 11.17 2.83 2.52
CA ARG A 54 11.37 1.83 1.49
C ARG A 54 10.52 0.60 1.79
N ILE A 55 9.75 0.15 0.80
CA ILE A 55 9.05 -1.14 0.80
C ILE A 55 9.52 -1.90 -0.44
N GLY A 56 10.17 -3.05 -0.27
CA GLY A 56 10.71 -3.80 -1.39
C GLY A 56 11.69 -2.97 -2.21
N ASP A 57 11.40 -2.78 -3.50
CA ASP A 57 12.19 -1.97 -4.43
C ASP A 57 11.73 -0.52 -4.56
N SER A 58 10.71 -0.12 -3.79
CA SER A 58 10.04 1.17 -3.99
C SER A 58 10.13 2.06 -2.76
N MET A 59 10.17 3.36 -3.03
CA MET A 59 10.08 4.40 -2.00
C MET A 59 8.68 4.99 -1.97
N LEU A 60 8.20 5.30 -0.78
CA LEU A 60 7.03 6.14 -0.58
C LEU A 60 7.35 7.25 0.41
N MET A 61 6.64 8.35 0.29
CA MET A 61 6.73 9.49 1.19
C MET A 61 5.45 9.64 1.97
N LEU A 62 5.52 10.18 3.16
CA LEU A 62 4.34 10.49 3.95
C LEU A 62 4.58 11.65 4.92
N ALA A 63 3.51 12.31 5.31
CA ALA A 63 3.51 13.40 6.26
C ALA A 63 2.16 13.48 6.97
N ASP A 64 2.15 14.08 8.14
CA ASP A 64 0.92 14.56 8.75
C ASP A 64 0.31 15.70 7.92
N PRO A 65 -1.02 15.85 7.88
CA PRO A 65 -1.66 16.91 7.14
C PRO A 65 -1.29 18.30 7.69
N THR A 66 -1.45 19.28 6.82
CA THR A 66 -1.35 20.71 7.15
C THR A 66 -2.69 21.39 6.88
N PRO A 67 -2.89 22.65 7.31
CA PRO A 67 -4.11 23.40 6.92
C PRO A 67 -4.29 23.50 5.40
N GLU A 68 -3.21 23.54 4.65
CA GLU A 68 -3.22 23.65 3.18
C GLU A 68 -3.44 22.27 2.50
N PHE A 69 -2.94 21.20 3.12
CA PHE A 69 -3.00 19.84 2.58
C PHE A 69 -3.56 18.89 3.64
N GLY A 70 -4.86 18.64 3.56
CA GLY A 70 -5.57 17.75 4.47
C GLY A 70 -5.23 16.28 4.26
N ALA A 71 -5.69 15.44 5.16
CA ALA A 71 -5.57 14.00 5.03
C ALA A 71 -6.18 13.51 3.71
N MET A 72 -5.48 12.63 3.04
CA MET A 72 -5.84 12.15 1.70
C MET A 72 -5.64 10.64 1.64
N PRO A 73 -6.64 9.84 2.05
CA PRO A 73 -6.58 8.40 1.97
C PRO A 73 -6.32 7.93 0.54
N THR A 74 -5.49 6.92 0.41
CA THR A 74 -4.93 6.48 -0.86
C THR A 74 -5.16 4.98 -1.04
N SER A 75 -5.21 4.55 -2.29
CA SER A 75 -5.27 3.14 -2.67
C SER A 75 -3.94 2.75 -3.31
N ILE A 76 -3.27 1.74 -2.77
CA ILE A 76 -1.94 1.29 -3.21
C ILE A 76 -2.00 -0.20 -3.50
N TYR A 77 -1.46 -0.60 -4.65
CA TYR A 77 -1.29 -2.01 -5.01
C TYR A 77 0.16 -2.40 -4.72
N LEU A 78 0.34 -3.35 -3.81
CA LEU A 78 1.65 -3.78 -3.33
C LEU A 78 1.93 -5.21 -3.74
N TYR A 79 2.90 -5.41 -4.62
CA TYR A 79 3.40 -6.74 -4.95
C TYR A 79 4.40 -7.22 -3.91
N VAL A 80 4.19 -8.44 -3.42
CA VAL A 80 5.06 -9.13 -2.47
C VAL A 80 5.24 -10.59 -2.88
N PRO A 81 6.32 -11.26 -2.45
CA PRO A 81 6.54 -12.67 -2.79
C PRO A 81 5.48 -13.62 -2.23
N ASP A 82 4.95 -13.36 -1.04
CA ASP A 82 3.93 -14.17 -0.36
C ASP A 82 2.83 -13.28 0.20
N CYS A 83 1.82 -13.00 -0.62
CA CYS A 83 0.74 -12.11 -0.25
C CYS A 83 -0.13 -12.65 0.88
N ASP A 84 -0.30 -13.95 1.01
CA ASP A 84 -1.08 -14.54 2.13
C ASP A 84 -0.42 -14.24 3.47
N ALA A 85 0.89 -14.44 3.58
CA ALA A 85 1.63 -14.15 4.80
C ALA A 85 1.62 -12.65 5.14
N VAL A 86 1.83 -11.79 4.14
CA VAL A 86 1.83 -10.34 4.32
C VAL A 86 0.44 -9.83 4.71
N TYR A 87 -0.61 -10.34 4.08
CA TYR A 87 -1.99 -10.01 4.42
C TYR A 87 -2.30 -10.34 5.90
N GLN A 88 -1.94 -11.54 6.36
CA GLN A 88 -2.15 -11.92 7.76
C GLN A 88 -1.34 -11.04 8.71
N ARG A 89 -0.10 -10.72 8.37
CA ARG A 89 0.74 -9.83 9.16
C ARG A 89 0.17 -8.41 9.23
N ALA A 90 -0.40 -7.91 8.14
CA ALA A 90 -1.07 -6.62 8.11
C ALA A 90 -2.28 -6.59 9.04
N LEU A 91 -3.10 -7.65 9.05
CA LEU A 91 -4.22 -7.76 9.99
C LEU A 91 -3.73 -7.82 11.45
N ALA A 92 -2.67 -8.57 11.72
CA ALA A 92 -2.06 -8.64 13.05
C ALA A 92 -1.44 -7.30 13.50
N SER A 93 -1.09 -6.43 12.57
CA SER A 93 -0.48 -5.11 12.84
C SER A 93 -1.49 -3.97 12.98
N GLY A 94 -2.78 -4.27 13.01
CA GLY A 94 -3.85 -3.28 13.21
C GLY A 94 -4.64 -2.94 11.93
N GLY A 95 -4.36 -3.60 10.82
CA GLY A 95 -5.15 -3.47 9.59
C GLY A 95 -6.50 -4.16 9.70
N VAL A 96 -7.44 -3.73 8.87
CA VAL A 96 -8.78 -4.30 8.76
C VAL A 96 -8.99 -4.84 7.35
N SER A 97 -9.45 -6.07 7.22
CA SER A 97 -9.77 -6.65 5.90
C SER A 97 -10.91 -5.88 5.24
N VAL A 98 -10.68 -5.43 4.01
CA VAL A 98 -11.71 -4.82 3.16
C VAL A 98 -12.03 -5.67 1.93
N PHE A 99 -11.17 -6.62 1.63
CA PHE A 99 -11.37 -7.57 0.54
C PHE A 99 -10.65 -8.89 0.89
N PRO A 100 -11.33 -10.05 0.79
CA PRO A 100 -10.73 -11.32 1.16
C PRO A 100 -9.61 -11.72 0.18
N MET A 101 -8.67 -12.53 0.67
CA MET A 101 -7.66 -13.13 -0.21
C MET A 101 -8.33 -14.02 -1.25
N MET A 102 -7.98 -13.82 -2.52
CA MET A 102 -8.47 -14.62 -3.63
C MET A 102 -7.54 -14.58 -4.82
N THR A 103 -7.68 -15.55 -5.71
CA THR A 103 -6.97 -15.58 -6.99
C THR A 103 -7.90 -15.11 -8.09
N LEU A 104 -7.46 -14.13 -8.85
CA LEU A 104 -8.19 -13.59 -9.99
C LEU A 104 -7.96 -14.43 -11.26
N PRO A 105 -8.88 -14.36 -12.22
CA PRO A 105 -8.68 -14.97 -13.55
C PRO A 105 -7.42 -14.54 -14.28
N SER A 106 -6.88 -13.37 -13.95
CA SER A 106 -5.62 -12.86 -14.50
C SER A 106 -4.37 -13.57 -13.96
N GLY A 107 -4.51 -14.43 -12.95
CA GLY A 107 -3.38 -15.07 -12.28
C GLY A 107 -2.84 -14.30 -11.09
N GLU A 108 -3.40 -13.15 -10.78
CA GLU A 108 -3.07 -12.38 -9.58
C GLU A 108 -3.78 -12.98 -8.36
N ARG A 109 -3.03 -13.20 -7.30
CA ARG A 109 -3.60 -13.48 -5.99
C ARG A 109 -3.48 -12.24 -5.14
N TYR A 110 -4.56 -11.78 -4.53
CA TYR A 110 -4.56 -10.53 -3.79
C TYR A 110 -5.64 -10.49 -2.70
N GLY A 111 -5.48 -9.55 -1.79
CA GLY A 111 -6.47 -9.17 -0.79
C GLY A 111 -6.30 -7.72 -0.41
N GLY A 112 -7.33 -7.11 0.15
CA GLY A 112 -7.34 -5.71 0.53
C GLY A 112 -7.33 -5.53 2.04
N VAL A 113 -6.45 -4.66 2.54
CA VAL A 113 -6.34 -4.28 3.94
C VAL A 113 -6.40 -2.77 4.06
N LYS A 114 -7.24 -2.27 4.96
CA LYS A 114 -7.26 -0.85 5.33
C LYS A 114 -6.34 -0.63 6.52
N ASP A 115 -5.43 0.31 6.40
CA ASP A 115 -4.51 0.68 7.48
C ASP A 115 -5.17 1.61 8.52
N PRO A 116 -4.50 1.93 9.64
CA PRO A 116 -5.05 2.82 10.68
C PRO A 116 -5.35 4.26 10.22
N CYS A 117 -4.86 4.66 9.05
CA CYS A 117 -5.06 5.99 8.46
C CYS A 117 -5.98 5.95 7.24
N ASP A 118 -6.78 4.89 7.09
CA ASP A 118 -7.79 4.69 6.05
C ASP A 118 -7.24 4.48 4.63
N ASN A 119 -5.95 4.29 4.45
CA ASN A 119 -5.42 3.86 3.15
C ASN A 119 -5.75 2.40 2.90
N ILE A 120 -6.02 2.04 1.65
CA ILE A 120 -6.26 0.66 1.25
C ILE A 120 -5.01 0.12 0.55
N TRP A 121 -4.54 -1.01 1.04
CA TRP A 121 -3.41 -1.75 0.50
C TRP A 121 -3.91 -3.04 -0.13
N TRP A 122 -3.72 -3.14 -1.44
CA TRP A 122 -3.99 -4.35 -2.20
C TRP A 122 -2.72 -5.18 -2.21
N VAL A 123 -2.66 -6.15 -1.32
CA VAL A 123 -1.46 -6.99 -1.15
C VAL A 123 -1.56 -8.16 -2.11
N ALA A 124 -0.62 -8.26 -3.03
CA ALA A 124 -0.71 -9.17 -4.16
C ALA A 124 0.58 -9.93 -4.46
N THR A 125 0.40 -11.09 -5.04
CA THR A 125 1.48 -11.87 -5.68
C THR A 125 1.02 -12.26 -7.09
N HIS A 126 1.88 -12.04 -8.08
CA HIS A 126 1.64 -12.57 -9.41
C HIS A 126 1.91 -14.08 -9.37
N ALA A 127 0.84 -14.88 -9.34
CA ALA A 127 0.92 -16.31 -9.09
C ALA A 127 0.95 -17.16 -10.36
N GLU A 128 0.47 -16.63 -11.48
CA GLU A 128 0.36 -17.37 -12.73
C GLU A 128 0.40 -16.41 -13.92
N ASP A 129 1.16 -16.77 -14.96
CA ASP A 129 1.09 -16.12 -16.27
C ASP A 129 -0.06 -16.75 -17.06
N VAL A 130 -1.17 -16.00 -17.23
CA VAL A 130 -2.36 -16.49 -17.92
C VAL A 130 -2.44 -15.85 -19.30
N PRO A 131 -2.48 -16.63 -20.39
CA PRO A 131 -2.65 -16.10 -21.74
C PRO A 131 -3.95 -15.28 -21.88
N PRO A 132 -3.99 -14.26 -22.75
CA PRO A 132 -5.16 -13.36 -22.88
C PRO A 132 -6.49 -14.06 -23.16
N ASP A 133 -6.49 -15.06 -24.03
CA ASP A 133 -7.68 -15.84 -24.38
C ASP A 133 -8.19 -16.67 -23.20
N GLU A 134 -7.29 -17.23 -22.41
CA GLU A 134 -7.65 -17.96 -21.19
C GLU A 134 -8.14 -17.00 -20.10
N GLN A 135 -7.56 -15.81 -19.98
CA GLN A 135 -8.07 -14.78 -19.07
C GLN A 135 -9.52 -14.41 -19.43
N GLU A 136 -9.78 -14.17 -20.72
CA GLU A 136 -11.13 -13.83 -21.19
C GLU A 136 -12.13 -14.92 -20.85
N ARG A 137 -11.75 -16.19 -21.07
CA ARG A 137 -12.59 -17.34 -20.73
C ARG A 137 -12.88 -17.38 -19.21
N ARG A 138 -11.86 -17.26 -18.39
CA ARG A 138 -11.98 -17.30 -16.92
C ARG A 138 -12.84 -16.15 -16.39
N TRP A 139 -12.70 -14.94 -16.94
CA TRP A 139 -13.48 -13.76 -16.51
C TRP A 139 -14.98 -13.94 -16.77
N LYS A 140 -15.37 -14.65 -17.83
CA LYS A 140 -16.78 -14.93 -18.13
C LYS A 140 -17.46 -15.79 -17.05
N GLU A 141 -16.71 -16.67 -16.40
CA GLU A 141 -17.22 -17.58 -15.36
C GLU A 141 -17.00 -17.04 -13.95
N PHE A 142 -16.17 -16.01 -13.80
CA PHE A 142 -15.77 -15.47 -12.52
C PHE A 142 -16.85 -14.57 -11.90
N LYS A 143 -17.07 -14.73 -10.58
CA LYS A 143 -17.94 -13.86 -9.80
C LYS A 143 -17.15 -13.21 -8.69
N MET A 144 -17.16 -11.87 -8.66
CA MET A 144 -16.57 -11.13 -7.55
C MET A 144 -17.34 -11.42 -6.26
N PRO A 145 -16.64 -11.58 -5.13
CA PRO A 145 -17.30 -11.72 -3.84
C PRO A 145 -18.03 -10.43 -3.47
N GLU A 146 -19.12 -10.55 -2.72
CA GLU A 146 -19.75 -9.40 -2.10
C GLU A 146 -18.86 -8.90 -0.97
N VAL A 147 -18.53 -7.62 -0.99
CA VAL A 147 -17.74 -6.96 0.05
C VAL A 147 -18.48 -5.70 0.52
N LYS A 148 -18.22 -5.33 1.78
CA LYS A 148 -18.79 -4.11 2.35
C LYS A 148 -18.21 -2.88 1.64
N ALA A 149 -19.09 -1.99 1.19
CA ALA A 149 -18.67 -0.73 0.60
C ALA A 149 -17.84 0.08 1.59
N GLN A 150 -16.76 0.68 1.07
CA GLN A 150 -15.93 1.58 1.87
C GLN A 150 -16.54 2.98 1.88
N PRO A 151 -16.32 3.77 2.96
CA PRO A 151 -16.75 5.16 3.00
C PRO A 151 -16.19 5.96 1.82
N LYS A 152 -16.97 6.92 1.35
CA LYS A 152 -16.48 7.92 0.39
C LYS A 152 -15.70 8.97 1.18
N PHE A 153 -14.60 9.43 0.63
CA PHE A 153 -13.74 10.46 1.21
C PHE A 153 -14.02 11.81 0.57
#